data_d007424734cdef54893ac8f33e8d2627
#
_entry.id   d007424734cdef54893ac8f33e8d2627
#
_cell.length_a   1.000
_cell.length_b   1.000
_cell.length_c   1.000
_cell.angle_alpha   90.00
_cell.angle_beta   90.00
_cell.angle_gamma   90.00
#
_symmetry.space_group_name_H-M   'P 1'
#
loop_
_entity.id
_entity.type
_entity.pdbx_description
1 polymer ?
#
loop_
_entity_poly.entity_id
_entity_poly.type
_entity_poly.pdbx_seq_one_letter_code
_entity_poly.pdbx_strand_id
1 'polypeptide(L)'
;PDHVDKTVEVRAPSVCPDCGGEHLTPIDEVAEHLQEDIVLHPRTVVTRFNHAQAVCGDCGHTVVQAAPGELLNCPIGPLTKAACVFLRNGTGMSYRKVKDIMQVLFGMRFVPASAMAFDRKATQAAEPIYDVLLEKLRSAAVAFGDETFWRENGVSAYAWYGGNQEVAVYHIVPSRSGDVAAHLFGDHFPGVLHSDAYAGYNAIHAKHRQTCLGHLIATAKELSAQLDLM
;
A
#
# COMPACT_ATOMS: atom_id res chain seq x y z
N PRO A 1 -25.50 -13.92 3.22
CA PRO A 1 -24.60 -14.46 2.20
C PRO A 1 -25.41 -15.21 1.14
N ASP A 2 -24.96 -15.19 -0.12
CA ASP A 2 -25.63 -15.86 -1.25
C ASP A 2 -25.31 -17.36 -1.32
N HIS A 3 -24.47 -17.85 -0.45
CA HIS A 3 -24.01 -19.23 -0.40
C HIS A 3 -23.79 -19.68 1.05
N VAL A 4 -24.21 -20.90 1.35
CA VAL A 4 -24.03 -21.57 2.64
C VAL A 4 -23.23 -22.86 2.40
N ASP A 5 -22.02 -22.94 2.96
CA ASP A 5 -21.11 -24.10 2.80
C ASP A 5 -21.52 -25.29 3.66
N LYS A 6 -22.13 -25.02 4.82
CA LYS A 6 -22.49 -26.08 5.78
C LYS A 6 -23.73 -25.68 6.57
N THR A 7 -24.70 -26.57 6.63
CA THR A 7 -25.86 -26.48 7.53
C THR A 7 -25.65 -27.40 8.72
N VAL A 8 -25.93 -26.93 9.91
CA VAL A 8 -25.88 -27.72 11.15
C VAL A 8 -27.24 -27.65 11.82
N GLU A 9 -27.85 -28.82 11.95
CA GLU A 9 -29.09 -28.97 12.70
C GLU A 9 -28.80 -29.02 14.21
N VAL A 10 -29.33 -28.06 14.94
CA VAL A 10 -29.19 -27.96 16.40
C VAL A 10 -30.50 -28.32 17.07
N ARG A 11 -30.48 -29.27 17.96
CA ARG A 11 -31.67 -29.69 18.71
C ARG A 11 -32.02 -28.64 19.75
N ALA A 12 -33.32 -28.57 20.07
CA ALA A 12 -33.78 -27.76 21.20
C ALA A 12 -33.11 -28.20 22.53
N PRO A 13 -32.86 -27.26 23.45
CA PRO A 13 -32.25 -27.60 24.74
C PRO A 13 -33.19 -28.50 25.55
N SER A 14 -32.64 -29.33 26.40
CA SER A 14 -33.42 -30.17 27.36
C SER A 14 -33.74 -29.45 28.64
N VAL A 15 -33.08 -28.35 28.93
CA VAL A 15 -33.25 -27.51 30.12
C VAL A 15 -33.36 -26.05 29.69
N CYS A 16 -34.29 -25.31 30.24
CA CYS A 16 -34.44 -23.89 29.97
C CYS A 16 -33.22 -23.10 30.48
N PRO A 17 -32.53 -22.37 29.61
CA PRO A 17 -31.35 -21.61 30.03
C PRO A 17 -31.65 -20.44 30.96
N ASP A 18 -32.92 -19.96 30.99
CA ASP A 18 -33.31 -18.81 31.81
C ASP A 18 -33.71 -19.19 33.25
N CYS A 19 -34.46 -20.29 33.42
CA CYS A 19 -35.01 -20.66 34.73
C CYS A 19 -34.60 -22.05 35.21
N GLY A 20 -33.87 -22.87 34.41
CA GLY A 20 -33.48 -24.23 34.74
C GLY A 20 -34.63 -25.26 34.68
N GLY A 21 -35.81 -24.89 34.16
CA GLY A 21 -36.94 -25.83 34.04
C GLY A 21 -36.71 -26.91 32.97
N GLU A 22 -37.14 -28.16 33.28
CA GLU A 22 -36.95 -29.31 32.39
C GLU A 22 -38.18 -29.61 31.50
N HIS A 23 -39.29 -28.88 31.68
CA HIS A 23 -40.53 -29.08 30.92
C HIS A 23 -40.58 -28.15 29.74
N LEU A 24 -39.88 -28.51 28.64
CA LEU A 24 -39.84 -27.77 27.39
C LEU A 24 -40.71 -28.46 26.34
N THR A 25 -41.61 -27.70 25.69
CA THR A 25 -42.43 -28.19 24.60
C THR A 25 -41.82 -27.70 23.28
N PRO A 26 -41.43 -28.58 22.39
CA PRO A 26 -40.93 -28.19 21.05
C PRO A 26 -42.00 -27.42 20.26
N ILE A 27 -41.58 -26.44 19.49
CA ILE A 27 -42.38 -25.69 18.53
C ILE A 27 -41.83 -25.93 17.13
N ASP A 28 -42.67 -25.86 16.11
CA ASP A 28 -42.28 -26.11 14.72
C ASP A 28 -41.50 -24.96 14.04
N GLU A 29 -41.29 -23.84 14.76
CA GLU A 29 -40.50 -22.72 14.25
C GLU A 29 -39.00 -23.02 14.38
N VAL A 30 -38.27 -22.74 13.30
CA VAL A 30 -36.80 -22.84 13.24
C VAL A 30 -36.19 -21.45 13.27
N ALA A 31 -35.39 -21.16 14.29
CA ALA A 31 -34.58 -19.95 14.30
C ALA A 31 -33.29 -20.16 13.52
N GLU A 32 -33.09 -19.41 12.45
CA GLU A 32 -31.91 -19.44 11.63
C GLU A 32 -30.87 -18.45 12.14
N HIS A 33 -29.61 -18.88 12.23
CA HIS A 33 -28.46 -18.03 12.51
C HIS A 33 -27.35 -18.35 11.51
N LEU A 34 -26.88 -17.33 10.79
CA LEU A 34 -25.76 -17.44 9.85
C LEU A 34 -24.49 -16.92 10.52
N GLN A 35 -23.45 -17.72 10.54
CA GLN A 35 -22.15 -17.37 11.06
C GLN A 35 -21.11 -17.55 9.96
N GLU A 36 -20.37 -16.47 9.67
CA GLU A 36 -19.24 -16.50 8.74
C GLU A 36 -17.95 -16.71 9.53
N ASP A 37 -17.10 -17.62 9.06
CA ASP A 37 -15.80 -17.89 9.65
C ASP A 37 -14.77 -18.12 8.54
N ILE A 38 -13.49 -17.92 8.87
CA ILE A 38 -12.38 -18.12 7.94
C ILE A 38 -11.84 -19.54 8.06
N VAL A 39 -11.55 -20.16 6.94
CA VAL A 39 -10.82 -21.44 6.90
C VAL A 39 -9.37 -21.12 6.54
N LEU A 40 -8.47 -21.28 7.51
CA LEU A 40 -7.04 -21.13 7.31
C LEU A 40 -6.45 -22.47 6.89
N HIS A 41 -6.03 -22.59 5.63
CA HIS A 41 -5.17 -23.65 5.14
C HIS A 41 -3.75 -23.08 4.88
N PRO A 42 -2.97 -22.78 5.92
CA PRO A 42 -1.63 -22.24 5.75
C PRO A 42 -0.75 -23.29 5.09
N ARG A 43 -0.49 -23.12 3.81
CA ARG A 43 0.28 -24.09 3.03
C ARG A 43 1.40 -23.39 2.27
N THR A 44 2.64 -23.71 2.63
CA THR A 44 3.79 -23.46 1.78
C THR A 44 3.93 -24.60 0.77
N VAL A 45 3.99 -24.24 -0.50
CA VAL A 45 4.28 -25.19 -1.58
C VAL A 45 5.77 -25.12 -1.88
N VAL A 46 6.47 -26.24 -1.71
CA VAL A 46 7.88 -26.38 -2.09
C VAL A 46 7.94 -27.11 -3.43
N THR A 47 8.42 -26.42 -4.46
CA THR A 47 8.60 -26.98 -5.80
C THR A 47 10.07 -27.26 -6.03
N ARG A 48 10.39 -28.46 -6.50
CA ARG A 48 11.72 -28.83 -6.97
C ARG A 48 11.76 -28.72 -8.49
N PHE A 49 12.64 -27.87 -9.01
CA PHE A 49 12.89 -27.77 -10.43
C PHE A 49 14.18 -28.55 -10.76
N ASN A 50 14.09 -29.49 -11.68
CA ASN A 50 15.23 -30.25 -12.19
C ASN A 50 15.55 -29.74 -13.60
N HIS A 51 16.64 -29.00 -13.74
CA HIS A 51 17.04 -28.40 -15.02
C HIS A 51 18.01 -29.31 -15.78
N ALA A 52 17.69 -29.61 -17.04
CA ALA A 52 18.71 -30.07 -17.97
C ALA A 52 19.64 -28.88 -18.29
N GLN A 53 20.92 -29.16 -18.32
CA GLN A 53 21.97 -28.16 -18.59
C GLN A 53 22.52 -28.34 -20.01
N ALA A 54 22.87 -27.25 -20.65
CA ALA A 54 23.58 -27.25 -21.92
C ALA A 54 24.83 -26.37 -21.84
N VAL A 55 25.86 -26.70 -22.57
CA VAL A 55 27.07 -25.89 -22.71
C VAL A 55 27.01 -25.14 -24.02
N CYS A 56 27.17 -23.83 -23.99
CA CYS A 56 27.28 -22.99 -25.19
C CYS A 56 28.57 -23.30 -25.93
N GLY A 57 28.47 -23.68 -27.21
CA GLY A 57 29.63 -23.98 -28.05
C GLY A 57 30.51 -22.75 -28.35
N ASP A 58 29.92 -21.53 -28.32
CA ASP A 58 30.64 -20.30 -28.66
C ASP A 58 31.41 -19.68 -27.48
N CYS A 59 30.81 -19.72 -26.27
CA CYS A 59 31.42 -19.07 -25.11
C CYS A 59 31.78 -20.03 -23.95
N GLY A 60 31.45 -21.32 -24.07
CA GLY A 60 31.73 -22.35 -23.06
C GLY A 60 30.89 -22.27 -21.78
N HIS A 61 29.93 -21.31 -21.64
CA HIS A 61 29.10 -21.22 -20.46
C HIS A 61 28.02 -22.31 -20.39
N THR A 62 27.86 -22.85 -19.19
CA THR A 62 26.73 -23.75 -18.89
C THR A 62 25.49 -22.94 -18.66
N VAL A 63 24.42 -23.28 -19.37
CA VAL A 63 23.13 -22.57 -19.34
C VAL A 63 22.00 -23.50 -18.91
N VAL A 64 21.03 -22.93 -18.25
CA VAL A 64 19.75 -23.56 -17.89
C VAL A 64 18.59 -22.64 -18.30
N GLN A 65 17.44 -23.20 -18.54
CA GLN A 65 16.22 -22.45 -18.81
C GLN A 65 15.32 -22.45 -17.58
N ALA A 66 14.77 -21.30 -17.22
CA ALA A 66 13.76 -21.21 -16.18
C ALA A 66 12.42 -21.83 -16.63
N ALA A 67 11.77 -22.55 -15.74
CA ALA A 67 10.41 -22.99 -15.95
C ALA A 67 9.40 -21.84 -15.77
N PRO A 68 8.16 -21.93 -16.31
CA PRO A 68 7.12 -20.95 -16.07
C PRO A 68 6.87 -20.76 -14.56
N GLY A 69 6.93 -19.52 -14.09
CA GLY A 69 6.75 -19.15 -12.68
C GLY A 69 7.96 -19.38 -11.78
N GLU A 70 9.07 -19.88 -12.32
CA GLU A 70 10.32 -20.02 -11.60
C GLU A 70 11.14 -18.72 -11.61
N LEU A 71 11.79 -18.46 -10.50
CA LEU A 71 12.82 -17.43 -10.38
C LEU A 71 14.16 -18.11 -10.14
N LEU A 72 15.00 -18.19 -11.18
CA LEU A 72 16.34 -18.78 -11.07
C LEU A 72 17.14 -18.17 -9.92
N ASN A 73 17.87 -19.01 -9.20
CA ASN A 73 18.71 -18.63 -8.06
C ASN A 73 17.94 -17.92 -6.91
N CYS A 74 16.63 -18.17 -6.80
CA CYS A 74 15.82 -17.57 -5.75
C CYS A 74 14.98 -18.63 -5.02
N PRO A 75 15.22 -18.86 -3.71
CA PRO A 75 14.46 -19.85 -2.95
C PRO A 75 13.03 -19.40 -2.59
N ILE A 76 12.69 -18.12 -2.80
CA ILE A 76 11.39 -17.54 -2.47
C ILE A 76 10.63 -17.24 -3.76
N GLY A 77 9.47 -17.88 -3.90
CA GLY A 77 8.63 -17.76 -5.10
C GLY A 77 7.98 -16.37 -5.29
N PRO A 78 7.46 -16.10 -6.50
CA PRO A 78 6.93 -14.79 -6.87
C PRO A 78 5.69 -14.38 -6.05
N LEU A 79 4.78 -15.31 -5.75
CA LEU A 79 3.58 -15.00 -4.95
C LEU A 79 3.94 -14.59 -3.52
N THR A 80 4.91 -15.23 -2.89
CA THR A 80 5.40 -14.83 -1.56
C THR A 80 5.97 -13.41 -1.58
N LYS A 81 6.74 -13.07 -2.61
CA LYS A 81 7.30 -11.71 -2.78
C LYS A 81 6.19 -10.69 -2.96
N ALA A 82 5.22 -10.98 -3.82
CA ALA A 82 4.05 -10.11 -4.04
C ALA A 82 3.24 -9.91 -2.76
N ALA A 83 2.97 -10.97 -1.99
CA ALA A 83 2.30 -10.88 -0.69
C ALA A 83 3.08 -10.00 0.31
N CYS A 84 4.40 -10.15 0.40
CA CYS A 84 5.24 -9.31 1.26
C CYS A 84 5.17 -7.83 0.87
N VAL A 85 5.24 -7.52 -0.44
CA VAL A 85 5.13 -6.15 -0.96
C VAL A 85 3.75 -5.58 -0.67
N PHE A 86 2.68 -6.34 -0.88
CA PHE A 86 1.31 -5.92 -0.57
C PHE A 86 1.12 -5.64 0.93
N LEU A 87 1.56 -6.55 1.81
CA LEU A 87 1.48 -6.35 3.26
C LEU A 87 2.26 -5.11 3.71
N ARG A 88 3.40 -4.84 3.07
CA ARG A 88 4.20 -3.64 3.37
C ARG A 88 3.52 -2.37 2.90
N ASN A 89 3.16 -2.27 1.64
CA ASN A 89 2.72 -1.03 1.00
C ASN A 89 1.19 -0.85 1.03
N GLY A 90 0.43 -1.93 0.87
CA GLY A 90 -1.03 -1.88 0.88
C GLY A 90 -1.62 -1.80 2.30
N THR A 91 -0.93 -2.34 3.31
CA THR A 91 -1.44 -2.34 4.70
C THR A 91 -0.56 -1.54 5.68
N GLY A 92 0.57 -0.98 5.23
CA GLY A 92 1.47 -0.18 6.06
C GLY A 92 2.27 -0.97 7.10
N MET A 93 2.37 -2.30 6.98
CA MET A 93 3.08 -3.13 7.96
C MET A 93 4.58 -2.93 7.92
N SER A 94 5.25 -2.98 9.08
CA SER A 94 6.71 -3.01 9.13
C SER A 94 7.25 -4.34 8.57
N TYR A 95 8.45 -4.37 8.01
CA TYR A 95 9.08 -5.60 7.50
C TYR A 95 9.19 -6.70 8.56
N ARG A 96 9.32 -6.34 9.84
CA ARG A 96 9.31 -7.30 10.94
C ARG A 96 7.94 -7.97 11.07
N LYS A 97 6.86 -7.20 11.05
CA LYS A 97 5.49 -7.74 11.08
C LYS A 97 5.18 -8.58 9.84
N VAL A 98 5.62 -8.16 8.66
CA VAL A 98 5.49 -8.96 7.42
C VAL A 98 6.14 -10.33 7.60
N LYS A 99 7.40 -10.37 8.08
CA LYS A 99 8.09 -11.64 8.39
C LYS A 99 7.29 -12.50 9.38
N ASP A 100 6.79 -11.90 10.47
CA ASP A 100 6.05 -12.64 11.51
C ASP A 100 4.73 -13.22 10.97
N ILE A 101 3.98 -12.47 10.17
CA ILE A 101 2.75 -12.94 9.52
C ILE A 101 3.05 -14.09 8.56
N MET A 102 4.07 -13.98 7.71
CA MET A 102 4.44 -15.03 6.78
C MET A 102 4.88 -16.30 7.51
N GLN A 103 5.53 -16.17 8.65
CA GLN A 103 5.91 -17.32 9.48
C GLN A 103 4.69 -17.96 10.16
N VAL A 104 3.78 -17.17 10.75
CA VAL A 104 2.62 -17.67 11.50
C VAL A 104 1.59 -18.29 10.57
N LEU A 105 1.25 -17.62 9.46
CA LEU A 105 0.19 -18.09 8.56
C LEU A 105 0.66 -19.16 7.57
N PHE A 106 1.93 -19.11 7.14
CA PHE A 106 2.43 -19.98 6.05
C PHE A 106 3.63 -20.83 6.44
N GLY A 107 4.15 -20.72 7.66
CA GLY A 107 5.35 -21.42 8.10
C GLY A 107 6.64 -20.97 7.38
N MET A 108 6.60 -19.88 6.63
CA MET A 108 7.73 -19.40 5.86
C MET A 108 8.74 -18.65 6.76
N ARG A 109 10.01 -19.04 6.66
CA ARG A 109 11.08 -18.45 7.45
C ARG A 109 12.02 -17.64 6.56
N PHE A 110 12.08 -16.33 6.79
CA PHE A 110 13.05 -15.42 6.21
C PHE A 110 13.30 -14.23 7.15
N VAL A 111 14.35 -13.47 6.89
CA VAL A 111 14.67 -12.28 7.71
C VAL A 111 13.97 -11.02 7.16
N PRO A 112 13.73 -10.00 7.98
CA PRO A 112 13.10 -8.75 7.52
C PRO A 112 13.81 -8.10 6.34
N ALA A 113 15.14 -8.24 6.26
CA ALA A 113 15.94 -7.75 5.13
C ALA A 113 15.55 -8.39 3.79
N SER A 114 15.06 -9.64 3.79
CA SER A 114 14.54 -10.27 2.56
C SER A 114 13.27 -9.58 2.06
N ALA A 115 12.33 -9.27 2.97
CA ALA A 115 11.12 -8.52 2.60
C ALA A 115 11.45 -7.10 2.09
N MET A 116 12.44 -6.43 2.70
CA MET A 116 12.95 -5.15 2.20
C MET A 116 13.57 -5.28 0.79
N ALA A 117 14.30 -6.36 0.52
CA ALA A 117 14.86 -6.61 -0.82
C ALA A 117 13.76 -6.88 -1.87
N PHE A 118 12.66 -7.53 -1.49
CA PHE A 118 11.52 -7.74 -2.38
C PHE A 118 10.84 -6.41 -2.72
N ASP A 119 10.64 -5.58 -1.72
CA ASP A 119 10.05 -4.25 -1.85
C ASP A 119 10.89 -3.37 -2.77
N ARG A 120 12.20 -3.29 -2.56
CA ARG A 120 13.11 -2.55 -3.43
C ARG A 120 13.06 -3.00 -4.90
N LYS A 121 12.99 -4.34 -5.15
CA LYS A 121 12.84 -4.85 -6.53
C LYS A 121 11.49 -4.48 -7.13
N ALA A 122 10.41 -4.51 -6.34
CA ALA A 122 9.09 -4.07 -6.79
C ALA A 122 9.08 -2.58 -7.12
N THR A 123 9.71 -1.74 -6.30
CA THR A 123 9.88 -0.31 -6.55
C THR A 123 10.61 -0.05 -7.86
N GLN A 124 11.73 -0.72 -8.11
CA GLN A 124 12.48 -0.59 -9.37
C GLN A 124 11.63 -0.99 -10.59
N ALA A 125 10.84 -2.07 -10.47
CA ALA A 125 9.94 -2.49 -11.54
C ALA A 125 8.75 -1.54 -11.75
N ALA A 126 8.36 -0.77 -10.72
CA ALA A 126 7.27 0.20 -10.76
C ALA A 126 7.71 1.61 -11.24
N GLU A 127 9.00 1.87 -11.39
CA GLU A 127 9.53 3.17 -11.80
C GLU A 127 8.88 3.72 -13.09
N PRO A 128 8.69 2.92 -14.17
CA PRO A 128 7.97 3.41 -15.36
C PRO A 128 6.50 3.78 -15.09
N ILE A 129 5.88 3.17 -14.09
CA ILE A 129 4.50 3.50 -13.68
C ILE A 129 4.49 4.85 -12.98
N TYR A 130 5.49 5.13 -12.15
CA TYR A 130 5.64 6.43 -11.49
C TYR A 130 5.75 7.56 -12.52
N ASP A 131 6.53 7.39 -13.56
CA ASP A 131 6.67 8.36 -14.66
C ASP A 131 5.34 8.62 -15.36
N VAL A 132 4.55 7.57 -15.63
CA VAL A 132 3.21 7.71 -16.22
C VAL A 132 2.26 8.48 -15.30
N LEU A 133 2.31 8.23 -13.98
CA LEU A 133 1.50 8.96 -13.00
C LEU A 133 1.92 10.43 -12.91
N LEU A 134 3.21 10.70 -12.99
CA LEU A 134 3.75 12.05 -13.00
C LEU A 134 3.30 12.83 -14.24
N GLU A 135 3.33 12.21 -15.42
CA GLU A 135 2.82 12.84 -16.65
C GLU A 135 1.30 13.10 -16.61
N LYS A 136 0.53 12.17 -16.03
CA LYS A 136 -0.90 12.40 -15.79
C LYS A 136 -1.15 13.58 -14.84
N LEU A 137 -0.34 13.71 -13.80
CA LEU A 137 -0.41 14.86 -12.89
C LEU A 137 -0.10 16.16 -13.62
N ARG A 138 0.98 16.22 -14.39
CA ARG A 138 1.44 17.40 -15.14
C ARG A 138 0.47 17.87 -16.22
N SER A 139 -0.33 16.97 -16.76
CA SER A 139 -1.35 17.28 -17.78
C SER A 139 -2.74 17.51 -17.20
N ALA A 140 -2.91 17.49 -15.90
CA ALA A 140 -4.22 17.58 -15.26
C ALA A 140 -4.86 18.97 -15.39
N ALA A 141 -6.18 19.03 -15.47
CA ALA A 141 -6.93 20.27 -15.45
C ALA A 141 -6.88 20.98 -14.08
N VAL A 142 -6.77 20.20 -13.01
CA VAL A 142 -6.64 20.68 -11.64
C VAL A 142 -5.66 19.76 -10.92
N ALA A 143 -4.73 20.34 -10.17
CA ALA A 143 -3.83 19.62 -9.28
C ALA A 143 -3.71 20.32 -7.93
N PHE A 144 -3.49 19.51 -6.91
CA PHE A 144 -3.23 19.95 -5.53
C PHE A 144 -1.77 19.68 -5.20
N GLY A 145 -1.09 20.65 -4.62
CA GLY A 145 0.27 20.55 -4.14
C GLY A 145 0.36 20.91 -2.65
N ASP A 146 1.12 20.13 -1.92
CA ASP A 146 1.44 20.36 -0.52
C ASP A 146 2.79 19.73 -0.18
N GLU A 147 3.47 20.23 0.83
CA GLU A 147 4.70 19.62 1.32
C GLU A 147 4.77 19.70 2.85
N THR A 148 5.34 18.66 3.44
CA THR A 148 5.52 18.58 4.87
C THR A 148 6.96 18.18 5.23
N PHE A 149 7.40 18.65 6.40
CA PHE A 149 8.68 18.23 6.94
C PHE A 149 8.68 16.73 7.22
N TRP A 150 9.74 16.06 6.79
CA TRP A 150 9.96 14.64 6.97
C TRP A 150 11.35 14.36 7.53
N ARG A 151 11.53 13.23 8.20
CA ARG A 151 12.85 12.76 8.60
C ARG A 151 13.10 11.39 8.00
N GLU A 152 14.20 11.27 7.26
CA GLU A 152 14.67 10.01 6.74
C GLU A 152 16.01 9.66 7.39
N ASN A 153 16.06 8.53 8.12
CA ASN A 153 17.26 8.09 8.85
C ASN A 153 17.89 9.19 9.75
N GLY A 154 17.06 10.05 10.34
CA GLY A 154 17.53 11.17 11.18
C GLY A 154 17.94 12.41 10.40
N VAL A 155 17.99 12.37 9.08
CA VAL A 155 18.29 13.51 8.20
C VAL A 155 16.99 14.23 7.85
N SER A 156 17.05 15.57 7.82
CA SER A 156 15.92 16.41 7.44
C SER A 156 15.61 16.24 5.95
N ALA A 157 14.34 16.01 5.65
CA ALA A 157 13.81 15.91 4.29
C ALA A 157 12.43 16.56 4.24
N TYR A 158 11.83 16.58 3.06
CA TYR A 158 10.46 17.03 2.84
C TYR A 158 9.73 16.01 2.00
N ALA A 159 8.52 15.65 2.43
CA ALA A 159 7.59 14.85 1.65
C ALA A 159 6.69 15.80 0.87
N TRP A 160 6.89 15.84 -0.43
CA TRP A 160 6.09 16.60 -1.37
C TRP A 160 4.95 15.73 -1.88
N TYR A 161 3.79 16.30 -1.98
CA TYR A 161 2.59 15.70 -2.55
C TYR A 161 2.15 16.48 -3.78
N GLY A 162 1.83 15.76 -4.83
CA GLY A 162 1.11 16.26 -5.98
C GLY A 162 -0.01 15.31 -6.34
N GLY A 163 -1.23 15.80 -6.53
CA GLY A 163 -2.33 14.89 -6.84
C GLY A 163 -3.60 15.58 -7.33
N ASN A 164 -4.56 14.76 -7.75
CA ASN A 164 -5.92 15.13 -8.11
C ASN A 164 -6.88 13.99 -7.71
N GLN A 165 -8.06 13.89 -8.32
CA GLN A 165 -9.02 12.82 -8.03
C GLN A 165 -8.59 11.44 -8.57
N GLU A 166 -7.65 11.37 -9.51
CA GLU A 166 -7.24 10.14 -10.20
C GLU A 166 -5.85 9.66 -9.78
N VAL A 167 -4.94 10.58 -9.46
CA VAL A 167 -3.54 10.28 -9.15
C VAL A 167 -3.09 10.97 -7.87
N ALA A 168 -2.21 10.29 -7.14
CA ALA A 168 -1.46 10.83 -6.01
C ALA A 168 0.01 10.45 -6.18
N VAL A 169 0.88 11.45 -6.23
CA VAL A 169 2.33 11.29 -6.38
C VAL A 169 3.01 11.89 -5.17
N TYR A 170 3.95 11.14 -4.60
CA TYR A 170 4.78 11.60 -3.49
C TYR A 170 6.24 11.62 -3.90
N HIS A 171 6.96 12.64 -3.46
CA HIS A 171 8.39 12.78 -3.70
C HIS A 171 9.09 13.21 -2.41
N ILE A 172 9.97 12.34 -1.89
CA ILE A 172 10.68 12.61 -0.63
C ILE A 172 12.12 12.96 -0.93
N VAL A 173 12.51 14.20 -0.63
CA VAL A 173 13.85 14.72 -0.93
C VAL A 173 14.33 15.66 0.16
N PRO A 174 15.66 15.85 0.33
CA PRO A 174 16.20 16.76 1.35
C PRO A 174 16.05 18.26 1.01
N SER A 175 15.29 18.59 -0.03
CA SER A 175 15.10 19.96 -0.53
C SER A 175 13.65 20.41 -0.46
N ARG A 176 13.46 21.69 -0.11
CA ARG A 176 12.19 22.42 -0.20
C ARG A 176 12.23 23.50 -1.28
N SER A 177 13.12 23.36 -2.29
CA SER A 177 13.25 24.36 -3.37
C SER A 177 12.10 24.29 -4.37
N GLY A 178 11.93 25.38 -5.13
CA GLY A 178 10.99 25.43 -6.23
C GLY A 178 11.25 24.40 -7.35
N ASP A 179 12.51 23.95 -7.50
CA ASP A 179 12.86 22.90 -8.48
C ASP A 179 12.13 21.58 -8.19
N VAL A 180 11.87 21.28 -6.92
CA VAL A 180 11.11 20.07 -6.55
C VAL A 180 9.64 20.23 -6.93
N ALA A 181 9.07 21.42 -6.73
CA ALA A 181 7.72 21.72 -7.19
C ALA A 181 7.63 21.64 -8.73
N ALA A 182 8.61 22.20 -9.44
CA ALA A 182 8.70 22.11 -10.89
C ALA A 182 8.90 20.65 -11.38
N HIS A 183 9.64 19.83 -10.64
CA HIS A 183 9.73 18.41 -10.94
C HIS A 183 8.36 17.72 -10.87
N LEU A 184 7.52 18.03 -9.89
CA LEU A 184 6.19 17.40 -9.76
C LEU A 184 5.21 17.90 -10.81
N PHE A 185 5.11 19.19 -11.02
CA PHE A 185 4.05 19.83 -11.81
C PHE A 185 4.48 20.29 -13.20
N GLY A 186 5.78 20.27 -13.48
CA GLY A 186 6.38 20.88 -14.67
C GLY A 186 6.58 22.39 -14.50
N ASP A 187 7.48 22.99 -15.31
CA ASP A 187 7.70 24.45 -15.32
C ASP A 187 6.45 25.21 -15.78
N HIS A 188 5.66 24.60 -16.65
CA HIS A 188 4.40 25.13 -17.18
C HIS A 188 3.25 24.16 -16.88
N PHE A 189 2.38 24.53 -15.93
CA PHE A 189 1.22 23.73 -15.60
C PHE A 189 -0.04 24.24 -16.33
N PRO A 190 -0.68 23.39 -17.16
CA PRO A 190 -1.75 23.86 -18.06
C PRO A 190 -3.10 24.11 -17.38
N GLY A 191 -3.25 23.70 -16.13
CA GLY A 191 -4.48 23.76 -15.36
C GLY A 191 -4.48 24.75 -14.21
N VAL A 192 -5.34 24.47 -13.23
CA VAL A 192 -5.41 25.17 -11.95
C VAL A 192 -4.51 24.45 -10.94
N LEU A 193 -3.47 25.11 -10.45
CA LEU A 193 -2.64 24.60 -9.35
C LEU A 193 -3.16 25.15 -8.03
N HIS A 194 -3.62 24.25 -7.17
CA HIS A 194 -4.07 24.53 -5.82
C HIS A 194 -2.95 24.20 -4.82
N SER A 195 -2.41 25.21 -4.15
CA SER A 195 -1.35 25.03 -3.14
C SER A 195 -1.52 26.01 -1.99
N ASP A 196 -0.68 25.94 -0.98
CA ASP A 196 -0.52 27.01 0.00
C ASP A 196 0.18 28.23 -0.62
N ALA A 197 0.48 29.24 0.21
CA ALA A 197 1.19 30.44 -0.21
C ALA A 197 2.73 30.29 -0.20
N TYR A 198 3.25 29.06 -0.10
CA TYR A 198 4.69 28.84 -0.06
C TYR A 198 5.37 29.28 -1.36
N ALA A 199 6.46 30.05 -1.21
CA ALA A 199 7.16 30.65 -2.34
C ALA A 199 7.78 29.64 -3.32
N GLY A 200 8.02 28.38 -2.89
CA GLY A 200 8.54 27.33 -3.76
C GLY A 200 7.64 27.04 -4.98
N TYR A 201 6.32 27.20 -4.83
CA TYR A 201 5.40 27.02 -5.96
C TYR A 201 5.50 28.14 -7.01
N ASN A 202 6.15 29.29 -6.72
CA ASN A 202 6.33 30.36 -7.69
C ASN A 202 7.23 29.95 -8.87
N ALA A 203 8.02 28.89 -8.74
CA ALA A 203 8.81 28.31 -9.83
C ALA A 203 7.93 27.75 -10.98
N ILE A 204 6.64 27.49 -10.70
CA ILE A 204 5.72 26.89 -11.69
C ILE A 204 4.89 28.01 -12.36
N HIS A 205 4.87 28.06 -13.68
CA HIS A 205 3.97 28.91 -14.45
C HIS A 205 2.62 28.19 -14.68
N ALA A 206 1.75 28.18 -13.65
CA ALA A 206 0.42 27.61 -13.77
C ALA A 206 -0.52 28.56 -14.51
N LYS A 207 -1.41 28.02 -15.36
CA LYS A 207 -2.44 28.80 -16.08
C LYS A 207 -3.33 29.56 -15.10
N HIS A 208 -3.71 28.91 -14.00
CA HIS A 208 -4.42 29.54 -12.90
C HIS A 208 -3.85 29.03 -11.56
N ARG A 209 -3.97 29.85 -10.53
CA ARG A 209 -3.58 29.50 -9.18
C ARG A 209 -4.75 29.68 -8.23
N GLN A 210 -4.88 28.74 -7.30
CA GLN A 210 -5.81 28.84 -6.19
C GLN A 210 -5.07 28.57 -4.89
N THR A 211 -5.16 29.50 -3.95
CA THR A 211 -4.61 29.30 -2.61
C THR A 211 -5.51 28.36 -1.80
N CYS A 212 -4.91 27.46 -1.05
CA CYS A 212 -5.61 26.54 -0.17
C CYS A 212 -6.38 27.30 0.92
N LEU A 213 -7.70 27.19 0.90
CA LEU A 213 -8.57 27.84 1.89
C LEU A 213 -8.31 27.33 3.31
N GLY A 214 -7.95 26.05 3.47
CA GLY A 214 -7.58 25.48 4.76
C GLY A 214 -6.37 26.19 5.38
N HIS A 215 -5.32 26.41 4.60
CA HIS A 215 -4.14 27.15 5.04
C HIS A 215 -4.45 28.63 5.31
N LEU A 216 -5.26 29.27 4.47
CA LEU A 216 -5.71 30.66 4.73
C LEU A 216 -6.49 30.78 6.03
N ILE A 217 -7.41 29.87 6.31
CA ILE A 217 -8.18 29.85 7.56
C ILE A 217 -7.26 29.61 8.76
N ALA A 218 -6.28 28.70 8.65
CA ALA A 218 -5.32 28.45 9.71
C ALA A 218 -4.49 29.72 10.02
N THR A 219 -3.94 30.36 8.99
CA THR A 219 -3.20 31.63 9.13
C THR A 219 -4.05 32.74 9.73
N ALA A 220 -5.30 32.88 9.30
CA ALA A 220 -6.22 33.89 9.85
C ALA A 220 -6.50 33.66 11.35
N LYS A 221 -6.67 32.40 11.76
CA LYS A 221 -6.85 32.04 13.18
C LYS A 221 -5.61 32.33 14.01
N GLU A 222 -4.42 32.03 13.51
CA GLU A 222 -3.16 32.32 14.17
C GLU A 222 -2.95 33.84 14.37
N LEU A 223 -3.24 34.64 13.33
CA LEU A 223 -3.17 36.11 13.40
C LEU A 223 -4.20 36.67 14.40
N SER A 224 -5.42 36.17 14.41
CA SER A 224 -6.44 36.59 15.40
C SER A 224 -5.99 36.27 16.82
N ALA A 225 -5.47 35.08 17.08
CA ALA A 225 -4.98 34.71 18.39
C ALA A 225 -3.78 35.60 18.86
N GLN A 226 -2.94 36.04 17.93
CA GLN A 226 -1.84 36.97 18.26
C GLN A 226 -2.35 38.38 18.62
N LEU A 227 -3.42 38.86 17.95
CA LEU A 227 -4.03 40.15 18.23
C LEU A 227 -4.76 40.17 19.58
N ASP A 228 -5.37 39.04 19.98
CA ASP A 228 -6.04 38.90 21.28
C ASP A 228 -5.04 38.86 22.46
N LEU A 229 -3.75 38.66 22.19
CA LEU A 229 -2.67 38.66 23.20
C LEU A 229 -1.97 40.03 23.33
N MET A 230 -2.31 41.03 22.50
CA MET A 230 -1.77 42.38 22.54
C MET A 230 -2.73 43.36 23.23
#